data_ad46abb02031bbdaf2d48c9f6c8cf493
#
_entry.id   ad46abb02031bbdaf2d48c9f6c8cf493
#
_cell.length_a   1.000
_cell.length_b   1.000
_cell.length_c   1.000
_cell.angle_alpha   90.00
_cell.angle_beta   90.00
_cell.angle_gamma   90.00
#
_symmetry.space_group_name_H-M   'P 1'
#
loop_
_entity.id
_entity.type
_entity.pdbx_description
1 polymer ?
#
loop_
_entity_poly.entity_id
_entity_poly.type
_entity_poly.pdbx_seq_one_letter_code
_entity_poly.pdbx_strand_id
1 'polypeptide(L)' 'MNDTEVRIMGYCSECGNEITDDMEDIYIDDEGRYFCSSECAMVFYCIHKLEC' A
#
# COMPACT_ATOMS: atom_id res chain seq x y z
N MET A 1 22.42 10.69 12.70
CA MET A 1 22.12 10.58 12.69
C MET A 1 21.63 10.03 12.20
N ASN A 2 21.32 9.56 11.95
CA ASN A 2 20.87 9.00 11.48
C ASN A 2 19.91 8.65 11.54
N ASP A 3 19.41 8.59 11.65
CA ASP A 3 18.53 8.41 11.83
C ASP A 3 17.63 8.06 11.02
N THR A 4 17.50 7.54 10.52
CA THR A 4 16.64 7.06 9.71
C THR A 4 15.74 6.18 10.38
N GLU A 5 14.89 6.65 11.18
CA GLU A 5 13.97 5.88 11.76
C GLU A 5 12.81 5.78 10.86
N VAL A 6 12.53 4.70 10.16
CA VAL A 6 11.42 4.48 9.26
C VAL A 6 10.30 3.83 10.03
N ARG A 7 9.09 4.36 9.90
CA ARG A 7 7.96 3.82 10.61
C ARG A 7 7.06 3.05 9.68
N ILE A 8 6.57 1.93 10.13
CA ILE A 8 5.67 1.11 9.32
C ILE A 8 4.27 1.63 9.51
N MET A 9 3.64 2.10 8.43
CA MET A 9 2.31 2.64 8.48
C MET A 9 1.26 1.57 8.25
N GLY A 10 1.60 0.51 7.58
CA GLY A 10 0.65 -0.54 7.32
C GLY A 10 1.27 -1.55 6.37
N TYR A 11 0.42 -2.32 5.74
CA TYR A 11 0.87 -3.34 4.82
C TYR A 11 0.04 -3.28 3.54
N CYS A 12 0.66 -3.58 2.43
CA CYS A 12 -0.02 -3.55 1.15
C CYS A 12 -1.13 -4.60 1.15
N SER A 13 -2.32 -4.19 0.77
CA SER A 13 -3.45 -5.11 0.76
C SER A 13 -3.35 -6.13 -0.38
N GLU A 14 -2.53 -5.84 -1.36
CA GLU A 14 -2.40 -6.75 -2.48
C GLU A 14 -1.24 -7.74 -2.31
N CYS A 15 -0.06 -7.23 -2.01
CA CYS A 15 1.10 -8.10 -1.94
C CYS A 15 1.62 -8.33 -0.52
N GLY A 16 1.13 -7.58 0.44
CA GLY A 16 1.53 -7.80 1.82
C GLY A 16 2.85 -7.18 2.23
N ASN A 17 3.44 -6.37 1.37
CA ASN A 17 4.71 -5.74 1.71
C ASN A 17 4.49 -4.65 2.76
N GLU A 18 5.51 -4.38 3.53
CA GLU A 18 5.41 -3.33 4.52
C GLU A 18 5.34 -1.97 3.85
N ILE A 19 4.49 -1.13 4.35
CA ILE A 19 4.36 0.24 3.86
C ILE A 19 4.97 1.14 4.92
N THR A 20 5.99 1.89 4.54
CA THR A 20 6.68 2.75 5.49
C THR A 20 6.53 4.21 5.07
N ASP A 21 6.83 5.11 5.99
CA ASP A 21 6.57 6.51 5.75
C ASP A 21 7.63 7.15 4.85
N ASP A 22 8.67 6.44 4.50
CA ASP A 22 9.67 6.99 3.60
C ASP A 22 9.39 6.60 2.15
N MET A 23 8.37 5.81 1.91
CA MET A 23 8.01 5.43 0.56
C MET A 23 7.22 6.55 -0.09
N GLU A 24 7.37 6.70 -1.39
CA GLU A 24 6.70 7.77 -2.08
C GLU A 24 5.60 7.34 -2.98
N ASP A 25 5.62 6.09 -3.40
CA ASP A 25 4.60 5.61 -4.31
C ASP A 25 3.42 5.00 -3.63
N ILE A 26 3.27 5.24 -2.37
CA ILE A 26 2.18 4.64 -1.61
C ILE A 26 0.84 5.13 -2.12
N TYR A 27 -0.10 4.22 -2.18
CA TYR A 27 -1.46 4.56 -2.54
C TYR A 27 -2.36 4.19 -1.37
N ILE A 28 -3.23 5.07 -0.99
CA ILE A 28 -4.16 4.83 0.11
C ILE A 28 -5.56 5.07 -0.43
N ASP A 29 -6.45 4.10 -0.26
CA ASP A 29 -7.78 4.26 -0.81
C ASP A 29 -8.71 4.89 0.22
N ASP A 30 -9.97 5.02 -0.16
CA ASP A 30 -10.95 5.67 0.70
C ASP A 30 -11.20 4.93 1.98
N GLU A 31 -10.97 3.65 1.98
CA GLU A 31 -11.22 2.86 3.16
C GLU A 31 -10.01 2.72 4.03
N GLY A 32 -8.93 3.37 3.68
CA GLY A 32 -7.74 3.31 4.49
C GLY A 32 -6.82 2.16 4.17
N ARG A 33 -7.02 1.50 3.04
CA ARG A 33 -6.12 0.42 2.67
C ARG A 33 -4.86 0.99 2.07
N TYR A 34 -3.76 0.38 2.40
CA TYR A 34 -2.47 0.80 1.88
C TYR A 34 -2.04 -0.12 0.77
N PHE A 35 -1.40 0.46 -0.25
CA PHE A 35 -0.86 -0.32 -1.35
C PHE A 35 0.53 0.23 -1.64
N CYS A 36 1.47 -0.64 -1.92
CA CYS A 36 2.84 -0.21 -2.14
C CYS A 36 2.98 0.60 -3.43
N SER A 37 1.99 0.52 -4.32
CA SER A 37 1.99 1.34 -5.51
C SER A 37 0.59 1.32 -6.08
N SER A 38 0.34 2.23 -7.04
CA SER A 38 -0.98 2.27 -7.63
C SER A 38 -1.25 1.02 -8.43
N GLU A 39 -0.20 0.36 -8.87
CA GLU A 39 -0.36 -0.86 -9.62
C GLU A 39 -0.98 -1.93 -8.75
N CYS A 40 -0.51 -2.04 -7.51
CA CYS A 40 -1.09 -2.99 -6.60
C CYS A 40 -2.55 -2.66 -6.32
N ALA A 41 -2.87 -1.38 -6.22
CA ALA A 41 -4.24 -0.98 -5.98
C ALA A 41 -5.11 -1.36 -7.16
N MET A 42 -4.61 -1.18 -8.36
CA MET A 42 -5.37 -1.52 -9.54
C MET A 42 -5.62 -3.02 -9.62
N VAL A 43 -4.62 -3.80 -9.32
CA VAL A 43 -4.78 -5.24 -9.35
C VAL A 43 -5.79 -5.66 -8.28
N PHE A 44 -5.67 -5.08 -7.12
CA PHE A 44 -6.56 -5.41 -6.02
C PHE A 44 -8.01 -5.13 -6.40
N TYR A 45 -8.28 -3.94 -6.93
CA TYR A 45 -9.62 -3.59 -7.31
C TYR A 45 -10.11 -4.42 -8.49
N CYS A 46 -9.22 -4.74 -9.40
CA CYS A 46 -9.59 -5.51 -10.56
C CYS A 46 -10.06 -6.90 -10.14
N ILE A 47 -9.31 -7.53 -9.28
CA ILE A 47 -9.68 -8.85 -8.82
C ILE A 47 -10.97 -8.82 -8.04
N HIS A 48 -11.12 -7.89 -7.13
CA HIS A 48 -12.30 -7.85 -6.30
C HIS A 48 -13.53 -7.41 -7.07
N LYS A 49 -13.34 -6.59 -8.08
CA LYS A 49 -14.49 -6.17 -8.84
C LYS A 49 -15.00 -7.25 -9.76
N LEU A 50 -14.11 -8.05 -10.27
CA LEU A 50 -14.52 -9.12 -11.14
C LEU A 50 -15.34 -10.14 -10.41
N GLU A 51 -15.20 -10.14 -9.12
CA GLU A 51 -15.95 -11.06 -8.38
C GLU A 51 -17.37 -10.77 -8.37
N CYS A 52 -17.79 -9.61 -8.61
CA CYS A 52 -19.20 -9.27 -8.62
C CYS A 52 -19.93 -9.90 -9.72
#